data_76072e23733d92a6d9fef3d5f9bda5d4
#
_entry.id   76072e23733d92a6d9fef3d5f9bda5d4
#
_cell.length_a   1.000
_cell.length_b   1.000
_cell.length_c   1.000
_cell.angle_alpha   90.00
_cell.angle_beta   90.00
_cell.angle_gamma   90.00
#
_symmetry.space_group_name_H-M   'P 1'
#
loop_
_entity.id
_entity.type
_entity.pdbx_description
1 polymer ?
#
loop_
_entity_poly.entity_id
_entity_poly.type
_entity_poly.pdbx_seq_one_letter_code
_entity_poly.pdbx_strand_id
1 'polypeptide(L)'
;MSLQKILSNPALKDHATLEREEEFNNFMKRVGEVSTLVKDMASGDKTRADAAKALADQYLGGKVILDDDIKLKVKSDRTVINTNAFKTLENKDPAVMDKDAWMAEVSKDAEKRALDRKIRREKADTLNTQAIKAFRRGEYDKALSCYNRAIEHVKDNPMLYCDRALTNIKLGNFEKVFIDCEWAIRLNENSFKARLYAAKAHKELEDMDKYNECRKELDDMFPQHEDLIKYFLDKKEGGYGDEEEN
;
A
#
# COMPACT_ATOMS: atom_id res chain seq x y z
N MET A 1 -19.73 8.24 -4.37
CA MET A 1 -19.49 9.19 -3.25
C MET A 1 -18.21 9.94 -3.57
N SER A 2 -18.21 11.27 -3.60
CA SER A 2 -17.01 12.05 -3.95
C SER A 2 -16.01 12.02 -2.80
N LEU A 3 -14.71 11.93 -3.12
CA LEU A 3 -13.57 11.98 -2.19
C LEU A 3 -13.66 13.13 -1.17
N GLN A 4 -14.30 14.24 -1.54
CA GLN A 4 -14.56 15.38 -0.65
C GLN A 4 -15.48 15.05 0.55
N LYS A 5 -16.42 14.09 0.41
CA LYS A 5 -17.30 13.68 1.52
C LYS A 5 -16.62 12.75 2.52
N ILE A 6 -15.57 12.05 2.11
CA ILE A 6 -14.79 11.17 2.99
C ILE A 6 -13.81 12.00 3.83
N LEU A 7 -13.21 13.05 3.24
CA LEU A 7 -12.28 13.97 3.92
C LEU A 7 -12.97 14.93 4.91
N SER A 8 -14.29 15.09 4.83
CA SER A 8 -15.04 15.98 5.73
C SER A 8 -15.64 15.31 6.97
N ASN A 9 -15.31 14.03 7.22
CA ASN A 9 -15.81 13.32 8.40
C ASN A 9 -14.97 13.68 9.63
N PRO A 10 -15.48 14.44 10.62
CA PRO A 10 -14.71 14.91 11.78
C PRO A 10 -14.23 13.78 12.70
N ALA A 11 -14.80 12.58 12.59
CA ALA A 11 -14.42 11.42 13.40
C ALA A 11 -13.13 10.72 12.93
N LEU A 12 -12.54 11.13 11.78
CA LEU A 12 -11.32 10.57 11.22
C LEU A 12 -10.10 11.50 11.37
N LYS A 13 -10.25 12.63 12.07
CA LYS A 13 -9.19 13.62 12.22
C LYS A 13 -8.42 13.37 13.52
N ASP A 14 -7.39 12.52 13.45
CA ASP A 14 -6.33 12.51 14.46
C ASP A 14 -5.58 13.84 14.45
N HIS A 15 -5.09 14.27 15.64
CA HIS A 15 -4.36 15.54 15.81
C HIS A 15 -3.21 15.70 14.79
N ALA A 16 -2.52 14.60 14.46
CA ALA A 16 -1.46 14.56 13.47
C ALA A 16 -1.95 14.77 12.01
N THR A 17 -3.22 14.48 11.71
CA THR A 17 -3.81 14.76 10.40
C THR A 17 -4.26 16.21 10.27
N LEU A 18 -4.69 16.84 11.36
CA LEU A 18 -5.04 18.27 11.40
C LEU A 18 -3.79 19.12 11.19
N GLU A 19 -2.69 18.82 11.88
CA GLU A 19 -1.40 19.50 11.71
C GLU A 19 -0.90 19.40 10.26
N ARG A 20 -0.97 18.22 9.64
CA ARG A 20 -0.58 18.02 8.22
C ARG A 20 -1.50 18.78 7.25
N GLU A 21 -2.80 18.85 7.53
CA GLU A 21 -3.73 19.64 6.71
C GLU A 21 -3.43 21.14 6.82
N GLU A 22 -3.11 21.64 8.01
CA GLU A 22 -2.71 23.03 8.23
C GLU A 22 -1.38 23.35 7.54
N GLU A 23 -0.37 22.48 7.69
CA GLU A 23 0.91 22.59 6.99
C GLU A 23 0.73 22.61 5.47
N PHE A 24 -0.11 21.71 4.94
CA PHE A 24 -0.42 21.66 3.51
C PHE A 24 -1.16 22.91 3.02
N ASN A 25 -2.15 23.38 3.78
CA ASN A 25 -2.89 24.58 3.44
C ASN A 25 -1.99 25.83 3.46
N ASN A 26 -1.10 25.93 4.45
CA ASN A 26 -0.09 26.99 4.54
C ASN A 26 0.89 26.91 3.38
N PHE A 27 1.34 25.72 3.00
CA PHE A 27 2.16 25.50 1.82
C PHE A 27 1.45 25.96 0.54
N MET A 28 0.20 25.54 0.32
CA MET A 28 -0.59 25.90 -0.87
C MET A 28 -0.84 27.40 -0.96
N LYS A 29 -1.09 28.08 0.18
CA LYS A 29 -1.21 29.53 0.23
C LYS A 29 0.06 30.22 -0.25
N ARG A 30 1.24 29.78 0.21
CA ARG A 30 2.54 30.30 -0.22
C ARG A 30 2.84 30.06 -1.68
N VAL A 31 2.51 28.87 -2.18
CA VAL A 31 2.61 28.56 -3.62
C VAL A 31 1.74 29.52 -4.43
N GLY A 32 0.54 29.84 -3.94
CA GLY A 32 -0.34 30.84 -4.55
C GLY A 32 0.26 32.24 -4.56
N GLU A 33 0.84 32.68 -3.46
CA GLU A 33 1.50 33.98 -3.32
C GLU A 33 2.70 34.11 -4.26
N VAL A 34 3.57 33.10 -4.28
CA VAL A 34 4.73 33.06 -5.20
C VAL A 34 4.28 33.03 -6.67
N SER A 35 3.25 32.23 -6.99
CA SER A 35 2.69 32.18 -8.35
C SER A 35 2.13 33.52 -8.80
N THR A 36 1.48 34.26 -7.90
CA THR A 36 0.96 35.61 -8.18
C THR A 36 2.12 36.59 -8.41
N LEU A 37 3.14 36.52 -7.57
CA LEU A 37 4.34 37.33 -7.69
C LEU A 37 5.04 37.12 -9.04
N VAL A 38 5.21 35.85 -9.45
CA VAL A 38 5.81 35.51 -10.75
C VAL A 38 4.96 36.02 -11.91
N LYS A 39 3.62 35.92 -11.82
CA LYS A 39 2.71 36.49 -12.84
C LYS A 39 2.82 38.02 -12.92
N ASP A 40 2.92 38.67 -11.78
CA ASP A 40 3.05 40.12 -11.72
C ASP A 40 4.42 40.59 -12.27
N MET A 41 5.49 39.83 -12.02
CA MET A 41 6.80 40.07 -12.63
C MET A 41 6.80 39.87 -14.16
N ALA A 42 5.98 38.94 -14.66
CA ALA A 42 5.84 38.70 -16.10
C ALA A 42 4.77 39.58 -16.77
N SER A 43 4.11 40.45 -16.01
CA SER A 43 3.10 41.36 -16.57
C SER A 43 3.70 42.38 -17.51
N GLY A 44 2.95 42.77 -18.55
CA GLY A 44 3.37 43.84 -19.46
C GLY A 44 3.34 45.25 -18.83
N ASP A 45 2.84 45.37 -17.60
CA ASP A 45 2.81 46.63 -16.84
C ASP A 45 4.12 46.78 -16.05
N LYS A 46 4.95 47.76 -16.48
CA LYS A 46 6.26 48.04 -15.91
C LYS A 46 6.20 48.35 -14.41
N THR A 47 5.20 49.13 -13.98
CA THR A 47 5.06 49.52 -12.57
C THR A 47 4.76 48.32 -11.67
N ARG A 48 3.93 47.42 -12.17
CA ARG A 48 3.55 46.18 -11.49
C ARG A 48 4.71 45.19 -11.45
N ALA A 49 5.45 45.05 -12.55
CA ALA A 49 6.63 44.20 -12.64
C ALA A 49 7.76 44.67 -11.72
N ASP A 50 8.01 45.97 -11.65
CA ASP A 50 9.06 46.53 -10.78
C ASP A 50 8.68 46.39 -9.29
N ALA A 51 7.43 46.59 -8.93
CA ALA A 51 6.95 46.34 -7.56
C ALA A 51 7.06 44.88 -7.15
N ALA A 52 6.73 43.96 -8.05
CA ALA A 52 6.85 42.51 -7.80
C ALA A 52 8.31 42.08 -7.66
N LYS A 53 9.24 42.65 -8.47
CA LYS A 53 10.68 42.42 -8.33
C LYS A 53 11.21 42.90 -6.99
N ALA A 54 10.84 44.12 -6.58
CA ALA A 54 11.26 44.70 -5.31
C ALA A 54 10.78 43.84 -4.12
N LEU A 55 9.57 43.27 -4.22
CA LEU A 55 9.03 42.37 -3.21
C LEU A 55 9.79 41.03 -3.21
N ALA A 56 10.09 40.47 -4.39
CA ALA A 56 10.88 39.24 -4.51
C ALA A 56 12.28 39.41 -3.91
N ASP A 57 12.93 40.57 -4.15
CA ASP A 57 14.24 40.88 -3.58
C ASP A 57 14.19 41.03 -2.05
N GLN A 58 13.08 41.49 -1.48
CA GLN A 58 12.85 41.53 -0.03
C GLN A 58 12.72 40.14 0.56
N TYR A 59 12.03 39.22 -0.12
CA TYR A 59 11.94 37.83 0.29
C TYR A 59 13.30 37.10 0.20
N LEU A 60 14.02 37.29 -0.88
CA LEU A 60 15.36 36.73 -1.08
C LEU A 60 16.40 37.32 -0.11
N GLY A 61 16.24 38.58 0.24
CA GLY A 61 17.10 39.24 1.22
C GLY A 61 16.78 38.97 2.66
N GLY A 62 15.77 38.15 2.95
CA GLY A 62 15.34 37.76 4.32
C GLY A 62 14.74 38.92 5.12
N LYS A 63 14.34 40.03 4.45
CA LYS A 63 13.73 41.20 5.09
C LYS A 63 12.25 41.04 5.37
N VAL A 64 11.60 40.10 4.70
CA VAL A 64 10.20 39.71 4.92
C VAL A 64 10.19 38.24 5.30
N ILE A 65 9.78 37.95 6.51
CA ILE A 65 9.61 36.59 7.00
C ILE A 65 8.19 36.16 6.63
N LEU A 66 8.09 35.11 5.87
CA LEU A 66 6.82 34.57 5.32
C LEU A 66 5.88 33.95 6.36
N ASP A 67 6.30 33.76 7.56
CA ASP A 67 5.56 33.45 8.81
C ASP A 67 6.55 33.04 9.88
N ASP A 68 6.27 33.38 11.15
CA ASP A 68 7.21 33.19 12.27
C ASP A 68 7.49 31.72 12.61
N ASP A 69 6.71 30.78 12.10
CA ASP A 69 6.78 29.36 12.50
C ASP A 69 7.53 28.42 11.53
N ILE A 70 7.91 28.87 10.35
CA ILE A 70 8.64 27.98 9.43
C ILE A 70 9.96 28.60 9.00
N LYS A 71 11.00 28.29 9.74
CA LYS A 71 12.38 28.42 9.27
C LYS A 71 12.61 27.40 8.15
N LEU A 72 12.29 27.77 6.93
CA LEU A 72 12.77 27.06 5.74
C LEU A 72 14.29 27.16 5.72
N LYS A 73 14.97 26.25 6.41
CA LYS A 73 16.38 25.97 6.14
C LYS A 73 16.40 25.27 4.79
N VAL A 74 16.46 26.04 3.71
CA VAL A 74 16.88 25.53 2.41
C VAL A 74 18.32 25.07 2.60
N LYS A 75 18.49 23.76 2.86
CA LYS A 75 19.81 23.16 2.72
C LYS A 75 20.13 23.29 1.25
N SER A 76 21.13 24.11 0.93
CA SER A 76 21.67 24.30 -0.42
C SER A 76 21.98 22.98 -1.14
N ASP A 77 22.18 21.92 -0.37
CA ASP A 77 22.47 20.56 -0.84
C ASP A 77 21.23 19.78 -1.32
N ARG A 78 20.00 20.25 -1.06
CA ARG A 78 18.76 19.58 -1.51
C ARG A 78 18.22 20.09 -2.83
N THR A 79 18.68 21.25 -3.29
CA THR A 79 18.37 21.75 -4.64
C THR A 79 19.30 21.20 -5.70
N VAL A 80 20.18 20.28 -5.35
CA VAL A 80 20.86 19.46 -6.33
C VAL A 80 19.91 18.32 -6.76
N ILE A 81 18.73 18.69 -7.25
CA ILE A 81 18.06 17.89 -8.27
C ILE A 81 19.05 17.89 -9.44
N ASN A 82 19.99 16.93 -9.37
CA ASN A 82 20.85 16.61 -10.46
C ASN A 82 21.35 17.84 -11.24
N THR A 83 22.28 18.63 -10.63
CA THR A 83 22.94 19.75 -11.32
C THR A 83 23.58 19.31 -12.64
N ASN A 84 23.89 18.02 -12.79
CA ASN A 84 24.35 17.44 -14.04
C ASN A 84 23.25 17.40 -15.10
N ALA A 85 21.97 17.18 -14.72
CA ALA A 85 20.85 17.24 -15.67
C ALA A 85 20.64 18.68 -16.22
N PHE A 86 20.86 19.71 -15.40
CA PHE A 86 20.80 21.09 -15.87
C PHE A 86 22.04 21.49 -16.67
N LYS A 87 23.23 21.04 -16.31
CA LYS A 87 24.46 21.26 -17.10
C LYS A 87 24.40 20.57 -18.47
N THR A 88 23.73 19.44 -18.55
CA THR A 88 23.53 18.73 -19.83
C THR A 88 22.47 19.40 -20.74
N LEU A 89 21.56 20.21 -20.17
CA LEU A 89 20.65 21.04 -20.96
C LEU A 89 21.38 22.23 -21.63
N GLU A 90 22.47 22.72 -21.03
CA GLU A 90 23.33 23.79 -21.59
C GLU A 90 24.35 23.23 -22.59
N ASN A 91 24.85 22.05 -22.42
CA ASN A 91 25.77 21.35 -23.29
C ASN A 91 25.01 20.50 -24.29
N LYS A 92 24.90 20.93 -25.54
CA LYS A 92 24.42 20.13 -26.68
C LYS A 92 25.41 19.00 -27.03
N ASP A 93 25.79 18.20 -26.06
CA ASP A 93 26.61 17.03 -26.28
C ASP A 93 25.72 15.95 -26.95
N PRO A 94 26.03 15.51 -28.19
CA PRO A 94 25.21 14.55 -28.92
C PRO A 94 25.08 13.18 -28.21
N ALA A 95 25.87 12.93 -27.17
CA ALA A 95 25.78 11.73 -26.34
C ALA A 95 24.73 11.84 -25.21
N VAL A 96 24.17 13.02 -24.97
CA VAL A 96 23.17 13.23 -23.92
C VAL A 96 21.78 13.14 -24.50
N MET A 97 21.02 12.14 -24.02
CA MET A 97 19.62 11.95 -24.40
C MET A 97 18.79 13.19 -24.07
N ASP A 98 18.05 13.69 -25.08
CA ASP A 98 17.10 14.78 -24.88
C ASP A 98 16.07 14.44 -23.80
N LYS A 99 15.67 15.46 -23.02
CA LYS A 99 14.71 15.30 -21.91
C LYS A 99 13.42 14.60 -22.35
N ASP A 100 12.90 14.98 -23.51
CA ASP A 100 11.65 14.43 -24.01
C ASP A 100 11.83 12.96 -24.45
N ALA A 101 12.97 12.62 -25.04
CA ALA A 101 13.35 11.26 -25.38
C ALA A 101 13.51 10.39 -24.11
N TRP A 102 14.16 10.91 -23.08
CA TRP A 102 14.29 10.23 -21.79
C TRP A 102 12.93 10.01 -21.13
N MET A 103 12.07 11.04 -21.09
CA MET A 103 10.71 10.91 -20.55
C MET A 103 9.87 9.86 -21.32
N ALA A 104 10.00 9.81 -22.64
CA ALA A 104 9.33 8.82 -23.47
C ALA A 104 9.83 7.40 -23.16
N GLU A 105 11.12 7.21 -22.94
CA GLU A 105 11.69 5.91 -22.58
C GLU A 105 11.24 5.45 -21.19
N VAL A 106 11.26 6.34 -20.20
CA VAL A 106 10.74 6.07 -18.83
C VAL A 106 9.27 5.71 -18.88
N SER A 107 8.46 6.41 -19.70
CA SER A 107 7.04 6.10 -19.87
C SER A 107 6.83 4.70 -20.46
N LYS A 108 7.56 4.33 -21.52
CA LYS A 108 7.51 3.00 -22.12
C LYS A 108 7.89 1.90 -21.13
N ASP A 109 8.94 2.14 -20.31
CA ASP A 109 9.35 1.18 -19.30
C ASP A 109 8.29 1.04 -18.18
N ALA A 110 7.66 2.15 -17.78
CA ALA A 110 6.56 2.12 -16.82
C ALA A 110 5.34 1.36 -17.36
N GLU A 111 4.97 1.58 -18.62
CA GLU A 111 3.90 0.85 -19.30
C GLU A 111 4.20 -0.65 -19.38
N LYS A 112 5.43 -1.00 -19.79
CA LYS A 112 5.88 -2.40 -19.84
C LYS A 112 5.77 -3.06 -18.45
N ARG A 113 6.27 -2.42 -17.40
CA ARG A 113 6.16 -2.95 -16.03
C ARG A 113 4.71 -3.08 -15.55
N ALA A 114 3.84 -2.14 -15.96
CA ALA A 114 2.41 -2.22 -15.66
C ALA A 114 1.75 -3.41 -16.37
N LEU A 115 2.08 -3.63 -17.64
CA LEU A 115 1.59 -4.77 -18.42
C LEU A 115 2.09 -6.10 -17.83
N ASP A 116 3.37 -6.19 -17.50
CA ASP A 116 3.96 -7.39 -16.90
C ASP A 116 3.32 -7.73 -15.55
N ARG A 117 3.00 -6.71 -14.72
CA ARG A 117 2.25 -6.91 -13.48
C ARG A 117 0.83 -7.43 -13.74
N LYS A 118 0.15 -6.88 -14.74
CA LYS A 118 -1.20 -7.32 -15.13
C LYS A 118 -1.18 -8.78 -15.56
N ILE A 119 -0.28 -9.16 -16.45
CA ILE A 119 -0.13 -10.54 -16.94
C ILE A 119 0.16 -11.51 -15.78
N ARG A 120 1.04 -11.12 -14.84
CA ARG A 120 1.33 -11.95 -13.67
C ARG A 120 0.11 -12.14 -12.77
N ARG A 121 -0.69 -11.08 -12.55
CA ARG A 121 -1.94 -11.17 -11.78
C ARG A 121 -2.95 -12.07 -12.46
N GLU A 122 -3.19 -11.93 -13.76
CA GLU A 122 -4.10 -12.78 -14.51
C GLU A 122 -3.70 -14.27 -14.46
N LYS A 123 -2.39 -14.57 -14.54
CA LYS A 123 -1.87 -15.93 -14.36
C LYS A 123 -2.11 -16.45 -12.93
N ALA A 124 -1.87 -15.63 -11.92
CA ALA A 124 -2.12 -15.99 -10.53
C ALA A 124 -3.61 -16.25 -10.28
N ASP A 125 -4.50 -15.43 -10.83
CA ASP A 125 -5.96 -15.56 -10.69
C ASP A 125 -6.48 -16.84 -11.36
N THR A 126 -5.92 -17.20 -12.53
CA THR A 126 -6.27 -18.47 -13.19
C THR A 126 -5.82 -19.68 -12.36
N LEU A 127 -4.60 -19.63 -11.80
CA LEU A 127 -4.09 -20.68 -10.90
C LEU A 127 -4.87 -20.76 -9.59
N ASN A 128 -5.24 -19.62 -9.02
CA ASN A 128 -6.11 -19.55 -7.84
C ASN A 128 -7.47 -20.19 -8.11
N THR A 129 -8.08 -19.89 -9.25
CA THR A 129 -9.36 -20.52 -9.65
C THR A 129 -9.22 -22.03 -9.80
N GLN A 130 -8.12 -22.52 -10.36
CA GLN A 130 -7.84 -23.95 -10.47
C GLN A 130 -7.63 -24.59 -9.10
N ALA A 131 -6.92 -23.91 -8.20
CA ALA A 131 -6.68 -24.36 -6.84
C ALA A 131 -7.99 -24.51 -6.04
N ILE A 132 -8.88 -23.50 -6.13
CA ILE A 132 -10.19 -23.53 -5.48
C ILE A 132 -11.04 -24.72 -6.00
N LYS A 133 -11.01 -24.96 -7.33
CA LYS A 133 -11.72 -26.12 -7.90
C LYS A 133 -11.15 -27.44 -7.42
N ALA A 134 -9.82 -27.57 -7.36
CA ALA A 134 -9.16 -28.75 -6.83
C ALA A 134 -9.47 -28.96 -5.33
N PHE A 135 -9.43 -27.89 -4.54
CA PHE A 135 -9.77 -27.92 -3.12
C PHE A 135 -11.20 -28.43 -2.89
N ARG A 136 -12.18 -27.92 -3.65
CA ARG A 136 -13.59 -28.36 -3.55
C ARG A 136 -13.79 -29.83 -3.92
N ARG A 137 -12.88 -30.40 -4.72
CA ARG A 137 -12.91 -31.85 -5.07
C ARG A 137 -12.16 -32.72 -4.06
N GLY A 138 -11.59 -32.11 -3.00
CA GLY A 138 -10.75 -32.83 -2.04
C GLY A 138 -9.34 -33.15 -2.56
N GLU A 139 -8.95 -32.62 -3.74
CA GLU A 139 -7.63 -32.82 -4.33
C GLU A 139 -6.63 -31.81 -3.74
N TYR A 140 -6.35 -31.93 -2.43
CA TYR A 140 -5.60 -30.92 -1.68
C TYR A 140 -4.16 -30.75 -2.15
N ASP A 141 -3.48 -31.82 -2.57
CA ASP A 141 -2.11 -31.73 -3.10
C ASP A 141 -2.03 -30.93 -4.41
N LYS A 142 -3.04 -31.13 -5.28
CA LYS A 142 -3.13 -30.34 -6.51
C LYS A 142 -3.46 -28.88 -6.22
N ALA A 143 -4.37 -28.63 -5.26
CA ALA A 143 -4.68 -27.27 -4.82
C ALA A 143 -3.43 -26.59 -4.28
N LEU A 144 -2.64 -27.25 -3.43
CA LEU A 144 -1.39 -26.76 -2.87
C LEU A 144 -0.38 -26.40 -3.98
N SER A 145 -0.22 -27.29 -4.97
CA SER A 145 0.66 -27.03 -6.12
C SER A 145 0.24 -25.78 -6.90
N CYS A 146 -1.06 -25.60 -7.13
CA CYS A 146 -1.60 -24.43 -7.82
C CYS A 146 -1.40 -23.14 -7.01
N TYR A 147 -1.64 -23.16 -5.68
CA TYR A 147 -1.39 -22.01 -4.82
C TYR A 147 0.08 -21.64 -4.76
N ASN A 148 1.01 -22.59 -4.69
CA ASN A 148 2.44 -22.33 -4.74
C ASN A 148 2.83 -21.56 -6.00
N ARG A 149 2.37 -22.04 -7.16
CA ARG A 149 2.61 -21.36 -8.45
C ARG A 149 1.95 -19.99 -8.53
N ALA A 150 0.76 -19.82 -7.96
CA ALA A 150 0.09 -18.51 -7.90
C ALA A 150 0.89 -17.50 -7.08
N ILE A 151 1.42 -17.91 -5.93
CA ILE A 151 2.26 -17.09 -5.05
C ILE A 151 3.59 -16.72 -5.72
N GLU A 152 4.18 -17.60 -6.54
CA GLU A 152 5.38 -17.27 -7.32
C GLU A 152 5.14 -16.09 -8.28
N HIS A 153 3.93 -16.01 -8.85
CA HIS A 153 3.55 -14.90 -9.72
C HIS A 153 3.18 -13.62 -8.97
N VAL A 154 2.48 -13.75 -7.83
CA VAL A 154 1.96 -12.62 -7.03
C VAL A 154 2.19 -12.89 -5.56
N LYS A 155 3.22 -12.26 -4.99
CA LYS A 155 3.62 -12.43 -3.59
C LYS A 155 2.89 -11.49 -2.62
N ASP A 156 2.21 -10.48 -3.14
CA ASP A 156 1.56 -9.40 -2.39
C ASP A 156 0.05 -9.61 -2.18
N ASN A 157 -0.45 -10.83 -2.41
CA ASN A 157 -1.85 -11.16 -2.20
C ASN A 157 -2.06 -12.01 -0.93
N PRO A 158 -2.58 -11.45 0.19
CA PRO A 158 -2.76 -12.17 1.45
C PRO A 158 -3.76 -13.32 1.35
N MET A 159 -4.72 -13.25 0.40
CA MET A 159 -5.72 -14.31 0.23
C MET A 159 -5.11 -15.62 -0.22
N LEU A 160 -4.09 -15.58 -1.11
CA LEU A 160 -3.41 -16.79 -1.58
C LEU A 160 -2.72 -17.54 -0.43
N TYR A 161 -2.13 -16.82 0.51
CA TYR A 161 -1.53 -17.41 1.70
C TYR A 161 -2.58 -18.00 2.63
N CYS A 162 -3.71 -17.30 2.85
CA CYS A 162 -4.82 -17.85 3.64
C CYS A 162 -5.40 -19.12 3.03
N ASP A 163 -5.63 -19.15 1.72
CA ASP A 163 -6.20 -20.29 1.03
C ASP A 163 -5.21 -21.48 1.01
N ARG A 164 -3.89 -21.20 0.91
CA ARG A 164 -2.85 -22.22 1.06
C ARG A 164 -2.76 -22.73 2.50
N ALA A 165 -2.87 -21.85 3.49
CA ALA A 165 -2.93 -22.21 4.91
C ALA A 165 -4.10 -23.17 5.19
N LEU A 166 -5.30 -22.84 4.68
CA LEU A 166 -6.47 -23.73 4.81
C LEU A 166 -6.22 -25.10 4.15
N THR A 167 -5.57 -25.11 2.99
CA THR A 167 -5.22 -26.37 2.31
C THR A 167 -4.22 -27.19 3.13
N ASN A 168 -3.23 -26.52 3.76
CA ASN A 168 -2.28 -27.17 4.65
C ASN A 168 -2.95 -27.71 5.93
N ILE A 169 -3.98 -27.04 6.47
CA ILE A 169 -4.79 -27.56 7.58
C ILE A 169 -5.46 -28.89 7.16
N LYS A 170 -6.04 -28.95 5.96
CA LYS A 170 -6.68 -30.18 5.44
C LYS A 170 -5.70 -31.31 5.22
N LEU A 171 -4.46 -31.04 4.95
CA LEU A 171 -3.37 -32.01 4.82
C LEU A 171 -2.67 -32.33 6.15
N GLY A 172 -3.03 -31.69 7.25
CA GLY A 172 -2.38 -31.86 8.55
C GLY A 172 -0.97 -31.24 8.64
N ASN A 173 -0.59 -30.37 7.71
CA ASN A 173 0.72 -29.72 7.66
C ASN A 173 0.74 -28.43 8.51
N PHE A 174 0.52 -28.53 9.82
CA PHE A 174 0.29 -27.36 10.67
C PHE A 174 1.50 -26.40 10.77
N GLU A 175 2.71 -26.90 10.70
CA GLU A 175 3.92 -26.04 10.69
C GLU A 175 3.93 -25.04 9.52
N LYS A 176 3.47 -25.49 8.33
CA LYS A 176 3.40 -24.63 7.15
C LYS A 176 2.27 -23.60 7.25
N VAL A 177 1.22 -23.93 8.02
CA VAL A 177 0.10 -23.00 8.27
C VAL A 177 0.60 -21.73 8.97
N PHE A 178 1.47 -21.84 9.96
CA PHE A 178 2.00 -20.67 10.67
C PHE A 178 2.76 -19.74 9.75
N ILE A 179 3.61 -20.30 8.88
CA ILE A 179 4.38 -19.50 7.91
C ILE A 179 3.44 -18.73 6.97
N ASP A 180 2.39 -19.40 6.48
CA ASP A 180 1.40 -18.79 5.60
C ASP A 180 0.59 -17.70 6.32
N CYS A 181 0.17 -17.97 7.57
CA CYS A 181 -0.56 -17.02 8.40
C CYS A 181 0.28 -15.77 8.72
N GLU A 182 1.57 -15.95 9.05
CA GLU A 182 2.48 -14.80 9.25
C GLU A 182 2.59 -13.93 8.00
N TRP A 183 2.77 -14.53 6.82
CA TRP A 183 2.83 -13.77 5.57
C TRP A 183 1.51 -13.05 5.30
N ALA A 184 0.38 -13.71 5.53
CA ALA A 184 -0.93 -13.10 5.33
C ALA A 184 -1.16 -11.91 6.27
N ILE A 185 -0.74 -12.02 7.55
CA ILE A 185 -0.85 -10.94 8.55
C ILE A 185 0.10 -9.78 8.21
N ARG A 186 1.34 -10.06 7.77
CA ARG A 186 2.28 -9.01 7.33
C ARG A 186 1.74 -8.20 6.15
N LEU A 187 1.00 -8.83 5.25
CA LEU A 187 0.39 -8.18 4.08
C LEU A 187 -0.94 -7.49 4.43
N ASN A 188 -1.66 -8.01 5.41
CA ASN A 188 -2.92 -7.46 5.91
C ASN A 188 -3.05 -7.75 7.40
N GLU A 189 -2.74 -6.76 8.22
CA GLU A 189 -2.79 -6.87 9.69
C GLU A 189 -4.16 -7.26 10.22
N ASN A 190 -5.24 -6.85 9.54
CA ASN A 190 -6.62 -7.17 9.91
C ASN A 190 -7.14 -8.47 9.26
N SER A 191 -6.27 -9.40 8.91
CA SER A 191 -6.67 -10.67 8.30
C SER A 191 -7.32 -11.60 9.31
N PHE A 192 -8.66 -11.60 9.35
CA PHE A 192 -9.46 -12.52 10.16
C PHE A 192 -9.13 -13.99 9.88
N LYS A 193 -9.08 -14.38 8.59
CA LYS A 193 -8.81 -15.76 8.18
C LYS A 193 -7.45 -16.27 8.66
N ALA A 194 -6.41 -15.46 8.54
CA ALA A 194 -5.07 -15.86 8.94
C ALA A 194 -4.99 -16.14 10.45
N ARG A 195 -5.57 -15.27 11.28
CA ARG A 195 -5.62 -15.47 12.73
C ARG A 195 -6.45 -16.69 13.12
N LEU A 196 -7.60 -16.89 12.44
CA LEU A 196 -8.46 -18.03 12.68
C LEU A 196 -7.77 -19.36 12.34
N TYR A 197 -7.03 -19.40 11.23
CA TYR A 197 -6.30 -20.61 10.81
C TYR A 197 -5.07 -20.87 11.70
N ALA A 198 -4.39 -19.85 12.19
CA ALA A 198 -3.33 -20.00 13.17
C ALA A 198 -3.87 -20.57 14.50
N ALA A 199 -4.98 -20.04 15.00
CA ALA A 199 -5.64 -20.59 16.19
C ALA A 199 -6.06 -22.07 16.00
N LYS A 200 -6.60 -22.39 14.83
CA LYS A 200 -6.97 -23.77 14.50
C LYS A 200 -5.74 -24.69 14.51
N ALA A 201 -4.64 -24.28 13.91
CA ALA A 201 -3.41 -25.06 13.87
C ALA A 201 -2.81 -25.30 15.27
N HIS A 202 -2.83 -24.28 16.16
CA HIS A 202 -2.43 -24.47 17.57
C HIS A 202 -3.33 -25.45 18.30
N LYS A 203 -4.66 -25.41 18.05
CA LYS A 203 -5.61 -26.36 18.65
C LYS A 203 -5.31 -27.79 18.23
N GLU A 204 -5.05 -28.03 16.93
CA GLU A 204 -4.76 -29.37 16.39
C GLU A 204 -3.39 -29.90 16.85
N LEU A 205 -2.45 -29.02 17.18
CA LEU A 205 -1.16 -29.38 17.77
C LEU A 205 -1.20 -29.50 19.31
N GLU A 206 -2.38 -29.35 19.93
CA GLU A 206 -2.58 -29.35 21.37
C GLU A 206 -1.80 -28.29 22.15
N ASP A 207 -1.31 -27.23 21.46
CA ASP A 207 -0.65 -26.06 22.08
C ASP A 207 -1.72 -25.11 22.64
N MET A 208 -2.28 -25.51 23.80
CA MET A 208 -3.43 -24.81 24.39
C MET A 208 -3.08 -23.40 24.87
N ASP A 209 -1.83 -23.14 25.23
CA ASP A 209 -1.41 -21.80 25.70
C ASP A 209 -1.50 -20.78 24.54
N LYS A 210 -0.88 -21.09 23.43
CA LYS A 210 -0.96 -20.24 22.23
C LYS A 210 -2.35 -20.21 21.59
N TYR A 211 -3.07 -21.32 21.66
CA TYR A 211 -4.47 -21.36 21.23
C TYR A 211 -5.30 -20.32 22.00
N ASN A 212 -5.18 -20.27 23.33
CA ASN A 212 -5.93 -19.34 24.16
C ASN A 212 -5.54 -17.88 23.89
N GLU A 213 -4.26 -17.61 23.64
CA GLU A 213 -3.78 -16.29 23.23
C GLU A 213 -4.40 -15.85 21.89
N CYS A 214 -4.30 -16.70 20.86
CA CYS A 214 -4.87 -16.43 19.54
C CYS A 214 -6.41 -16.30 19.59
N ARG A 215 -7.07 -17.10 20.45
CA ARG A 215 -8.52 -17.02 20.63
C ARG A 215 -8.93 -15.69 21.24
N LYS A 216 -8.22 -15.24 22.27
CA LYS A 216 -8.47 -13.94 22.88
C LYS A 216 -8.27 -12.80 21.90
N GLU A 217 -7.19 -12.81 21.12
CA GLU A 217 -6.97 -11.82 20.07
C GLU A 217 -8.10 -11.79 19.04
N LEU A 218 -8.62 -12.95 18.64
CA LEU A 218 -9.74 -13.04 17.70
C LEU A 218 -11.02 -12.43 18.27
N ASP A 219 -11.33 -12.74 19.54
CA ASP A 219 -12.54 -12.23 20.21
C ASP A 219 -12.44 -10.71 20.41
N ASP A 220 -11.26 -10.19 20.76
CA ASP A 220 -11.01 -8.76 20.94
C ASP A 220 -11.10 -7.99 19.61
N MET A 221 -10.53 -8.52 18.53
CA MET A 221 -10.49 -7.85 17.22
C MET A 221 -11.76 -8.02 16.39
N PHE A 222 -12.46 -9.13 16.55
CA PHE A 222 -13.60 -9.51 15.70
C PHE A 222 -14.81 -10.00 16.50
N PRO A 223 -15.33 -9.22 17.47
CA PRO A 223 -16.42 -9.63 18.33
C PRO A 223 -17.71 -9.96 17.57
N GLN A 224 -17.88 -9.40 16.36
CA GLN A 224 -19.03 -9.66 15.48
C GLN A 224 -19.01 -11.06 14.84
N HIS A 225 -17.93 -11.83 14.99
CA HIS A 225 -17.75 -13.16 14.36
C HIS A 225 -17.60 -14.28 15.38
N GLU A 226 -18.02 -14.08 16.63
CA GLU A 226 -17.87 -15.04 17.72
C GLU A 226 -18.43 -16.43 17.37
N ASP A 227 -19.64 -16.48 16.84
CA ASP A 227 -20.29 -17.75 16.45
C ASP A 227 -19.49 -18.49 15.37
N LEU A 228 -18.99 -17.75 14.38
CA LEU A 228 -18.18 -18.30 13.29
C LEU A 228 -16.83 -18.84 13.81
N ILE A 229 -16.19 -18.09 14.70
CA ILE A 229 -14.93 -18.48 15.33
C ILE A 229 -15.14 -19.79 16.10
N LYS A 230 -16.17 -19.85 16.94
CA LYS A 230 -16.51 -21.03 17.73
C LYS A 230 -16.79 -22.22 16.84
N TYR A 231 -17.67 -22.06 15.83
CA TYR A 231 -18.01 -23.13 14.90
C TYR A 231 -16.77 -23.69 14.18
N PHE A 232 -15.90 -22.81 13.65
CA PHE A 232 -14.73 -23.24 12.90
C PHE A 232 -13.69 -23.94 13.78
N LEU A 233 -13.44 -23.40 14.97
CA LEU A 233 -12.48 -23.96 15.91
C LEU A 233 -12.95 -25.29 16.53
N ASP A 234 -14.24 -25.48 16.74
CA ASP A 234 -14.79 -26.71 17.32
C ASP A 234 -14.95 -27.83 16.32
N LYS A 235 -14.99 -27.54 15.03
CA LYS A 235 -15.06 -28.53 13.97
C LYS A 235 -13.77 -29.35 13.91
N LYS A 236 -13.86 -30.68 14.15
CA LYS A 236 -12.72 -31.59 14.01
C LYS A 236 -12.33 -31.76 12.54
N GLU A 237 -11.06 -31.69 12.22
CA GLU A 237 -10.56 -32.02 10.89
C GLU A 237 -10.58 -33.54 10.72
N GLY A 238 -11.24 -34.02 9.70
CA GLY A 238 -11.48 -35.47 9.46
C GLY A 238 -12.96 -35.83 9.29
N GLY A 239 -13.90 -34.93 9.63
CA GLY A 239 -15.34 -35.19 9.54
C GLY A 239 -16.01 -34.69 8.24
N TYR A 240 -15.32 -34.64 7.13
CA TYR A 240 -15.92 -34.32 5.82
C TYR A 240 -16.34 -35.58 5.05
N GLY A 241 -16.95 -36.52 5.73
CA GLY A 241 -17.43 -37.74 5.10
C GLY A 241 -18.93 -38.00 5.22
N ASP A 242 -19.60 -37.39 6.20
CA ASP A 242 -20.93 -37.84 6.57
C ASP A 242 -21.92 -36.69 6.84
N GLU A 243 -21.97 -35.67 5.98
CA GLU A 243 -23.20 -34.89 5.82
C GLU A 243 -23.90 -35.39 4.55
N GLU A 244 -24.38 -36.62 4.60
CA GLU A 244 -25.47 -37.06 3.74
C GLU A 244 -26.72 -36.24 4.07
N GLU A 245 -27.26 -35.67 3.01
CA GLU A 245 -28.57 -35.07 2.88
C GLU A 245 -29.64 -35.73 3.78
N ASN A 246 -30.32 -34.92 4.57
CA ASN A 246 -31.70 -35.13 4.98
C ASN A 246 -32.51 -33.86 4.72
#